data_90c6b52ebd894991a09f2d9507c42318
#
_entry.id   90c6b52ebd894991a09f2d9507c42318
#
_cell.length_a   1.000
_cell.length_b   1.000
_cell.length_c   1.000
_cell.angle_alpha   90.00
_cell.angle_beta   90.00
_cell.angle_gamma   90.00
#
_symmetry.space_group_name_H-M   'P 1'
#
loop_
_entity.id
_entity.type
_entity.pdbx_description
1 polymer ?
#
loop_
_entity_poly.entity_id
_entity_poly.type
_entity_poly.pdbx_seq_one_letter_code
_entity_poly.pdbx_strand_id
1 'polypeptide(L)'
;MVVTALDEIAWLFNMRGSDIPHSPVFRAYSLVLRTPEPKITLYTNKSRLSPIVLAHLGSLNCKGGPGCVHLKDYTGLLDDLEQDKGKGKILLGQPWAYTGGASYAVFNAVPEARRLIDLSPIMLAKSQKNAVEVAGMEEANIKDAVAVVALLSELEAGMAAGERWKMLKEIKMFPFNISQLGRAEGGGKT
;
A
#
# COMPACT_ATOMS: atom_id res chain seq x y z
N MET A 1 -3.23 17.35 2.07
CA MET A 1 -2.16 16.34 2.15
C MET A 1 -2.16 15.51 0.88
N VAL A 2 -0.98 15.26 0.30
CA VAL A 2 -0.82 14.29 -0.80
C VAL A 2 -0.22 13.00 -0.23
N VAL A 3 -0.86 11.88 -0.51
CA VAL A 3 -0.39 10.55 -0.11
C VAL A 3 0.14 9.84 -1.35
N THR A 4 1.40 9.44 -1.32
CA THR A 4 2.09 8.77 -2.44
C THR A 4 2.55 7.36 -2.08
N ALA A 5 2.67 7.03 -0.79
CA ALA A 5 3.06 5.71 -0.32
C ALA A 5 1.92 4.71 -0.55
N LEU A 6 2.19 3.67 -1.35
CA LEU A 6 1.15 2.72 -1.79
C LEU A 6 0.55 1.90 -0.64
N ASP A 7 1.35 1.59 0.37
CA ASP A 7 0.91 0.89 1.57
C ASP A 7 0.03 1.76 2.48
N GLU A 8 0.31 3.06 2.55
CA GLU A 8 -0.56 4.01 3.24
C GLU A 8 -1.90 4.18 2.52
N ILE A 9 -1.88 4.23 1.18
CA ILE A 9 -3.10 4.29 0.36
C ILE A 9 -3.92 3.01 0.54
N ALA A 10 -3.28 1.84 0.47
CA ALA A 10 -3.95 0.56 0.66
C ALA A 10 -4.61 0.46 2.04
N TRP A 11 -3.93 0.96 3.08
CA TRP A 11 -4.46 1.01 4.44
C TRP A 11 -5.60 2.03 4.58
N LEU A 12 -5.41 3.27 4.08
CA LEU A 12 -6.38 4.35 4.19
C LEU A 12 -7.73 4.01 3.57
N PHE A 13 -7.71 3.35 2.42
CA PHE A 13 -8.92 2.93 1.71
C PHE A 13 -9.36 1.51 2.04
N ASN A 14 -8.63 0.79 2.90
CA ASN A 14 -8.82 -0.62 3.17
C ASN A 14 -8.96 -1.46 1.89
N MET A 15 -8.09 -1.21 0.94
CA MET A 15 -8.06 -1.88 -0.36
C MET A 15 -6.73 -2.60 -0.56
N ARG A 16 -6.78 -3.67 -1.34
CA ARG A 16 -5.60 -4.44 -1.72
C ARG A 16 -5.57 -4.60 -3.23
N GLY A 17 -4.37 -4.75 -3.78
CA GLY A 17 -4.14 -4.97 -5.20
C GLY A 17 -2.94 -5.86 -5.44
N SER A 18 -2.59 -6.06 -6.70
CA SER A 18 -1.50 -6.94 -7.15
C SER A 18 -0.56 -6.25 -8.14
N ASP A 19 -0.42 -4.94 -8.05
CA ASP A 19 0.40 -4.17 -9.00
C ASP A 19 1.89 -4.29 -8.73
N ILE A 20 2.26 -4.69 -7.52
CA ILE A 20 3.65 -4.93 -7.11
C ILE A 20 3.79 -6.40 -6.70
N PRO A 21 4.74 -7.15 -7.28
CA PRO A 21 4.99 -8.53 -6.87
C PRO A 21 5.27 -8.62 -5.36
N HIS A 22 4.68 -9.60 -4.71
CA HIS A 22 4.83 -9.89 -3.27
C HIS A 22 4.34 -8.79 -2.32
N SER A 23 3.63 -7.77 -2.84
CA SER A 23 3.06 -6.69 -2.03
C SER A 23 1.59 -6.47 -2.38
N PRO A 24 0.66 -6.52 -1.42
CA PRO A 24 -0.77 -6.42 -1.69
C PRO A 24 -1.20 -4.95 -1.87
N VAL A 25 -0.50 -4.21 -2.72
CA VAL A 25 -0.73 -2.79 -2.99
C VAL A 25 -1.13 -2.56 -4.45
N PHE A 26 -1.68 -1.41 -4.74
CA PHE A 26 -2.07 -0.98 -6.08
C PHE A 26 -1.54 0.43 -6.37
N ARG A 27 -1.32 0.73 -7.65
CA ARG A 27 -0.81 2.03 -8.08
C ARG A 27 -1.90 3.08 -7.96
N ALA A 28 -1.66 4.03 -7.06
CA ALA A 28 -2.57 5.14 -6.83
C ALA A 28 -1.84 6.32 -6.17
N TYR A 29 -2.51 7.47 -6.19
CA TYR A 29 -2.24 8.61 -5.32
C TYR A 29 -3.52 8.97 -4.58
N SER A 30 -3.40 9.67 -3.46
CA SER A 30 -4.55 10.25 -2.81
C SER A 30 -4.29 11.71 -2.44
N LEU A 31 -5.31 12.53 -2.64
CA LEU A 31 -5.35 13.92 -2.19
C LEU A 31 -6.42 14.05 -1.13
N VAL A 32 -6.02 14.43 0.09
CA VAL A 32 -6.90 14.67 1.22
C VAL A 32 -6.93 16.17 1.49
N LEU A 33 -8.09 16.79 1.27
CA LEU A 33 -8.32 18.20 1.55
C LEU A 33 -9.06 18.33 2.88
N ARG A 34 -8.49 19.15 3.78
CA ARG A 34 -9.12 19.54 5.03
C ARG A 34 -9.83 20.89 4.81
N THR A 35 -11.00 20.82 4.26
CA THR A 35 -11.95 21.93 4.15
C THR A 35 -13.04 21.73 5.21
N PRO A 36 -13.97 22.70 5.41
CA PRO A 36 -15.15 22.46 6.27
C PRO A 36 -15.87 21.14 5.93
N GLU A 37 -15.89 20.77 4.64
CA GLU A 37 -16.31 19.46 4.17
C GLU A 37 -15.09 18.69 3.68
N PRO A 38 -14.57 17.72 4.45
CA PRO A 38 -13.39 16.95 4.05
C PRO A 38 -13.62 16.26 2.70
N LYS A 39 -12.69 16.46 1.79
CA LYS A 39 -12.74 15.83 0.46
C LYS A 39 -11.56 14.91 0.27
N ILE A 40 -11.84 13.67 -0.08
CA ILE A 40 -10.83 12.66 -0.38
C ILE A 40 -10.95 12.29 -1.86
N THR A 41 -9.84 12.40 -2.58
CA THR A 41 -9.74 12.00 -3.98
C THR A 41 -8.73 10.87 -4.11
N LEU A 42 -9.13 9.80 -4.76
CA LEU A 42 -8.26 8.68 -5.13
C LEU A 42 -7.98 8.75 -6.63
N TYR A 43 -6.70 8.83 -6.98
CA TYR A 43 -6.21 8.82 -8.36
C TYR A 43 -5.70 7.44 -8.69
N THR A 44 -6.40 6.72 -9.55
CA THR A 44 -6.04 5.36 -9.96
C THR A 44 -6.64 5.01 -11.32
N ASN A 45 -6.30 3.86 -11.87
CA ASN A 45 -6.94 3.37 -13.08
C ASN A 45 -8.38 2.91 -12.76
N LYS A 46 -9.35 3.76 -13.07
CA LYS A 46 -10.78 3.51 -12.79
C LYS A 46 -11.33 2.25 -13.48
N SER A 47 -10.78 1.87 -14.64
CA SER A 47 -11.26 0.68 -15.36
C SER A 47 -11.03 -0.64 -14.61
N ARG A 48 -10.16 -0.62 -13.59
CA ARG A 48 -9.84 -1.79 -12.75
C ARG A 48 -10.71 -1.89 -11.50
N LEU A 49 -11.55 -0.89 -11.23
CA LEU A 49 -12.40 -0.87 -10.05
C LEU A 49 -13.70 -1.60 -10.34
N SER A 50 -13.94 -2.70 -9.63
CA SER A 50 -15.20 -3.44 -9.73
C SER A 50 -16.35 -2.66 -9.08
N PRO A 51 -17.62 -2.98 -9.40
CA PRO A 51 -18.78 -2.37 -8.74
C PRO A 51 -18.76 -2.52 -7.21
N ILE A 52 -18.22 -3.63 -6.70
CA ILE A 52 -18.09 -3.89 -5.26
C ILE A 52 -17.12 -2.87 -4.64
N VAL A 53 -15.98 -2.62 -5.31
CA VAL A 53 -14.99 -1.63 -4.85
C VAL A 53 -15.56 -0.23 -4.90
N LEU A 54 -16.31 0.12 -5.95
CA LEU A 54 -16.97 1.42 -6.07
C LEU A 54 -18.01 1.64 -4.95
N ALA A 55 -18.76 0.60 -4.60
CA ALA A 55 -19.69 0.63 -3.47
C ALA A 55 -18.95 0.80 -2.13
N HIS A 56 -17.84 0.05 -1.92
CA HIS A 56 -16.99 0.17 -0.73
C HIS A 56 -16.45 1.60 -0.53
N LEU A 57 -16.03 2.25 -1.61
CA LEU A 57 -15.53 3.63 -1.59
C LEU A 57 -16.65 4.69 -1.50
N GLY A 58 -17.92 4.30 -1.54
CA GLY A 58 -19.04 5.22 -1.62
C GLY A 58 -19.05 6.08 -2.90
N SER A 59 -18.32 5.62 -3.95
CA SER A 59 -18.05 6.44 -5.14
C SER A 59 -19.18 6.42 -6.19
N LEU A 60 -20.09 5.46 -6.12
CA LEU A 60 -21.17 5.28 -7.12
C LEU A 60 -22.10 6.50 -7.23
N ASN A 61 -22.34 7.20 -6.12
CA ASN A 61 -23.22 8.37 -6.06
C ASN A 61 -22.55 9.52 -5.29
N CYS A 62 -21.22 9.63 -5.38
CA CYS A 62 -20.47 10.63 -4.65
C CYS A 62 -20.79 12.05 -5.16
N LYS A 63 -21.60 12.78 -4.42
CA LYS A 63 -21.90 14.21 -4.67
C LYS A 63 -20.98 15.16 -3.88
N GLY A 64 -20.03 14.61 -3.13
CA GLY A 64 -19.19 15.33 -2.17
C GLY A 64 -19.72 15.17 -0.74
N GLY A 65 -18.83 15.35 0.23
CA GLY A 65 -19.16 15.22 1.65
C GLY A 65 -18.50 14.01 2.31
N PRO A 66 -18.67 13.86 3.64
CA PRO A 66 -18.07 12.77 4.37
C PRO A 66 -18.62 11.40 3.93
N GLY A 67 -17.75 10.42 3.82
CA GLY A 67 -18.12 9.05 3.50
C GLY A 67 -18.13 8.70 2.02
N CYS A 68 -17.70 9.59 1.12
CA CYS A 68 -17.49 9.23 -0.28
C CYS A 68 -16.09 9.63 -0.79
N VAL A 69 -15.56 8.80 -1.69
CA VAL A 69 -14.27 9.02 -2.33
C VAL A 69 -14.47 9.46 -3.78
N HIS A 70 -13.90 10.62 -4.13
CA HIS A 70 -13.86 11.07 -5.51
C HIS A 70 -12.81 10.26 -6.29
N LEU A 71 -13.18 9.77 -7.47
CA LEU A 71 -12.28 8.99 -8.32
C LEU A 71 -11.82 9.82 -9.50
N LYS A 72 -10.50 9.90 -9.69
CA LYS A 72 -9.85 10.51 -10.85
C LYS A 72 -8.86 9.54 -11.48
N ASP A 73 -8.48 9.81 -12.72
CA ASP A 73 -7.46 9.01 -13.39
C ASP A 73 -6.08 9.24 -12.75
N TYR A 74 -5.27 8.20 -12.76
CA TYR A 74 -3.96 8.18 -12.10
C TYR A 74 -3.09 9.39 -12.44
N THR A 75 -3.09 9.81 -13.70
CA THR A 75 -2.28 10.92 -14.22
C THR A 75 -2.80 12.31 -13.79
N GLY A 76 -4.03 12.41 -13.32
CA GLY A 76 -4.67 13.70 -13.02
C GLY A 76 -4.19 14.38 -11.74
N LEU A 77 -3.35 13.73 -10.92
CA LEU A 77 -2.88 14.32 -9.68
C LEU A 77 -2.03 15.57 -9.92
N LEU A 78 -1.09 15.52 -10.86
CA LEU A 78 -0.17 16.63 -11.11
C LEU A 78 -0.92 17.86 -11.62
N ASP A 79 -1.84 17.65 -12.56
CA ASP A 79 -2.68 18.73 -13.09
C ASP A 79 -3.53 19.38 -11.98
N ASP A 80 -4.11 18.57 -11.10
CA ASP A 80 -4.91 19.08 -9.97
C ASP A 80 -4.05 19.87 -8.97
N LEU A 81 -2.80 19.46 -8.74
CA LEU A 81 -1.88 20.18 -7.84
C LEU A 81 -1.41 21.51 -8.44
N GLU A 82 -1.11 21.54 -9.75
CA GLU A 82 -0.69 22.74 -10.47
C GLU A 82 -1.84 23.76 -10.60
N GLN A 83 -3.06 23.27 -10.76
CA GLN A 83 -4.26 24.12 -10.88
C GLN A 83 -4.83 24.55 -9.53
N ASP A 84 -4.33 23.99 -8.42
CA ASP A 84 -4.84 24.31 -7.08
C ASP A 84 -4.44 25.72 -6.64
N LYS A 85 -5.44 26.61 -6.66
CA LYS A 85 -5.32 28.03 -6.24
C LYS A 85 -5.56 28.25 -4.74
N GLY A 86 -5.67 27.20 -3.96
CA GLY A 86 -5.84 27.28 -2.51
C GLY A 86 -4.67 28.01 -1.83
N LYS A 87 -4.94 28.65 -0.69
CA LYS A 87 -3.93 29.38 0.09
C LYS A 87 -3.26 28.52 1.19
N GLY A 88 -3.83 27.37 1.48
CA GLY A 88 -3.35 26.47 2.53
C GLY A 88 -2.05 25.73 2.19
N LYS A 89 -1.34 25.30 3.23
CA LYS A 89 -0.18 24.43 3.06
C LYS A 89 -0.63 23.03 2.58
N ILE A 90 0.24 22.39 1.81
CA ILE A 90 0.05 21.03 1.32
C ILE A 90 1.12 20.16 1.95
N LEU A 91 0.70 19.21 2.78
CA LEU A 91 1.58 18.23 3.39
C LEU A 91 2.03 17.23 2.33
N LEU A 92 3.34 17.13 2.18
CA LEU A 92 4.05 16.14 1.36
C LEU A 92 4.85 15.24 2.31
N GLY A 93 4.75 13.94 2.11
CA GLY A 93 5.53 13.00 2.91
C GLY A 93 7.03 13.25 2.75
N GLN A 94 7.74 13.35 3.87
CA GLN A 94 9.19 13.46 3.84
C GLN A 94 9.84 12.10 3.61
N PRO A 95 11.03 12.06 3.01
CA PRO A 95 11.84 10.84 2.96
C PRO A 95 12.18 10.37 4.38
N TRP A 96 12.03 9.08 4.61
CA TRP A 96 12.38 8.40 5.86
C TRP A 96 13.02 7.05 5.56
N ALA A 97 13.57 6.39 6.58
CA ALA A 97 14.27 5.11 6.40
C ALA A 97 13.47 4.04 5.62
N TYR A 98 12.14 4.11 5.64
CA TYR A 98 11.23 3.13 5.01
C TYR A 98 10.33 3.74 3.93
N THR A 99 10.48 5.02 3.59
CA THR A 99 9.68 5.68 2.55
C THR A 99 10.51 6.70 1.78
N GLY A 100 10.39 6.69 0.46
CA GLY A 100 11.08 7.63 -0.43
C GLY A 100 10.52 9.05 -0.41
N GLY A 101 9.43 9.29 0.34
CA GLY A 101 8.74 10.57 0.33
C GLY A 101 7.98 10.85 -0.97
N ALA A 102 7.63 12.10 -1.20
CA ALA A 102 7.00 12.53 -2.45
C ALA A 102 7.99 12.50 -3.61
N SER A 103 7.55 12.04 -4.78
CA SER A 103 8.38 12.09 -5.99
C SER A 103 8.71 13.53 -6.38
N TYR A 104 9.80 13.71 -7.12
CA TYR A 104 10.22 15.04 -7.61
C TYR A 104 9.11 15.75 -8.41
N ALA A 105 8.36 15.01 -9.23
CA ALA A 105 7.23 15.57 -9.98
C ALA A 105 6.13 16.10 -9.06
N VAL A 106 5.72 15.33 -8.06
CA VAL A 106 4.72 15.76 -7.06
C VAL A 106 5.24 16.94 -6.23
N PHE A 107 6.52 16.88 -5.85
CA PHE A 107 7.16 17.96 -5.09
C PHE A 107 7.12 19.28 -5.87
N ASN A 108 7.47 19.28 -7.16
CA ASN A 108 7.49 20.48 -7.98
C ASN A 108 6.11 20.99 -8.40
N ALA A 109 5.11 20.13 -8.51
CA ALA A 109 3.73 20.55 -8.80
C ALA A 109 3.11 21.39 -7.67
N VAL A 110 3.70 21.35 -6.46
CA VAL A 110 3.25 22.19 -5.33
C VAL A 110 4.15 23.43 -5.24
N PRO A 111 3.60 24.66 -5.25
CA PRO A 111 4.38 25.87 -5.06
C PRO A 111 5.19 25.85 -3.75
N GLU A 112 6.45 26.29 -3.78
CA GLU A 112 7.36 26.23 -2.64
C GLU A 112 6.77 26.84 -1.36
N ALA A 113 6.16 28.00 -1.48
CA ALA A 113 5.53 28.71 -0.36
C ALA A 113 4.40 27.90 0.29
N ARG A 114 3.88 26.87 -0.37
CA ARG A 114 2.79 26.04 0.12
C ARG A 114 3.24 24.66 0.59
N ARG A 115 4.47 24.28 0.36
CA ARG A 115 4.98 22.98 0.78
C ARG A 115 5.10 22.91 2.31
N LEU A 116 4.61 21.82 2.85
CA LEU A 116 4.89 21.38 4.22
C LEU A 116 5.45 19.97 4.12
N ILE A 117 6.70 19.79 4.48
CA ILE A 117 7.37 18.48 4.40
C ILE A 117 7.42 17.95 5.82
N ASP A 118 6.72 16.84 6.05
CA ASP A 118 6.66 16.24 7.38
C ASP A 118 6.28 14.75 7.26
N LEU A 119 6.34 14.04 8.39
CA LEU A 119 5.91 12.65 8.47
C LEU A 119 4.41 12.53 8.15
N SER A 120 4.07 11.46 7.45
CA SER A 120 2.67 11.16 7.15
C SER A 120 1.91 10.81 8.43
N PRO A 121 0.81 11.49 8.75
CA PRO A 121 -0.03 11.12 9.89
C PRO A 121 -0.68 9.74 9.71
N ILE A 122 -0.80 9.26 8.46
CA ILE A 122 -1.31 7.92 8.16
C ILE A 122 -0.32 6.86 8.64
N MET A 123 0.99 7.10 8.48
CA MET A 123 2.03 6.20 8.97
C MET A 123 1.87 5.94 10.48
N LEU A 124 1.64 6.99 11.25
CA LEU A 124 1.43 6.88 12.69
C LEU A 124 0.13 6.14 13.04
N ALA A 125 -0.98 6.48 12.37
CA ALA A 125 -2.25 5.81 12.56
C ALA A 125 -2.17 4.31 12.20
N LYS A 126 -1.54 3.98 11.08
CA LYS A 126 -1.29 2.60 10.61
C LYS A 126 -0.38 1.82 11.57
N SER A 127 0.50 2.49 12.32
CA SER A 127 1.38 1.84 13.29
C SER A 127 0.62 1.22 14.47
N GLN A 128 -0.55 1.75 14.78
CA GLN A 128 -1.44 1.23 15.81
C GLN A 128 -2.35 0.15 15.21
N LYS A 129 -2.02 -1.12 15.49
CA LYS A 129 -2.76 -2.28 14.93
C LYS A 129 -4.01 -2.56 15.75
N ASN A 130 -5.11 -2.86 15.05
CA ASN A 130 -6.31 -3.39 15.67
C ASN A 130 -6.18 -4.91 15.93
N ALA A 131 -7.14 -5.51 16.63
CA ALA A 131 -7.07 -6.93 17.00
C ALA A 131 -7.01 -7.88 15.79
N VAL A 132 -7.67 -7.54 14.69
CA VAL A 132 -7.66 -8.35 13.45
C VAL A 132 -6.28 -8.27 12.78
N GLU A 133 -5.69 -7.08 12.73
CA GLU A 133 -4.34 -6.87 12.19
C GLU A 133 -3.29 -7.59 13.05
N VAL A 134 -3.41 -7.55 14.37
CA VAL A 134 -2.51 -8.28 15.30
C VAL A 134 -2.57 -9.78 15.03
N ALA A 135 -3.75 -10.37 15.02
CA ALA A 135 -3.92 -11.80 14.76
C ALA A 135 -3.37 -12.20 13.38
N GLY A 136 -3.62 -11.39 12.34
CA GLY A 136 -3.07 -11.62 11.01
C GLY A 136 -1.54 -11.53 10.95
N MET A 137 -0.93 -10.62 11.71
CA MET A 137 0.52 -10.51 11.82
C MET A 137 1.14 -11.69 12.58
N GLU A 138 0.52 -12.16 13.65
CA GLU A 138 0.95 -13.35 14.39
C GLU A 138 0.96 -14.58 13.47
N GLU A 139 -0.14 -14.83 12.75
CA GLU A 139 -0.23 -15.93 11.78
C GLU A 139 0.82 -15.80 10.66
N ALA A 140 1.01 -14.60 10.10
CA ALA A 140 1.98 -14.35 9.06
C ALA A 140 3.42 -14.61 9.56
N ASN A 141 3.76 -14.18 10.78
CA ASN A 141 5.08 -14.40 11.36
C ASN A 141 5.37 -15.90 11.59
N ILE A 142 4.35 -16.68 12.00
CA ILE A 142 4.52 -18.14 12.15
C ILE A 142 4.83 -18.78 10.79
N LYS A 143 4.09 -18.42 9.74
CA LYS A 143 4.30 -18.93 8.38
C LYS A 143 5.69 -18.54 7.84
N ASP A 144 6.12 -17.32 8.09
CA ASP A 144 7.44 -16.83 7.68
C ASP A 144 8.54 -17.56 8.43
N ALA A 145 8.41 -17.74 9.75
CA ALA A 145 9.36 -18.49 10.55
C ALA A 145 9.52 -19.94 10.06
N VAL A 146 8.44 -20.62 9.72
CA VAL A 146 8.49 -21.99 9.15
C VAL A 146 9.28 -22.00 7.83
N ALA A 147 9.07 -21.02 6.96
CA ALA A 147 9.82 -20.93 5.70
C ALA A 147 11.31 -20.69 5.93
N VAL A 148 11.66 -19.82 6.88
CA VAL A 148 13.07 -19.53 7.22
C VAL A 148 13.74 -20.76 7.84
N VAL A 149 13.07 -21.45 8.79
CA VAL A 149 13.61 -22.66 9.42
C VAL A 149 13.81 -23.77 8.38
N ALA A 150 12.85 -23.98 7.47
CA ALA A 150 12.99 -24.95 6.40
C ALA A 150 14.20 -24.65 5.50
N LEU A 151 14.38 -23.39 5.09
CA LEU A 151 15.53 -22.95 4.31
C LEU A 151 16.86 -23.21 5.05
N LEU A 152 16.94 -22.81 6.30
CA LEU A 152 18.17 -23.00 7.09
C LEU A 152 18.50 -24.49 7.28
N SER A 153 17.51 -25.33 7.55
CA SER A 153 17.69 -26.78 7.68
C SER A 153 18.19 -27.43 6.38
N GLU A 154 17.65 -27.00 5.24
CA GLU A 154 18.09 -27.51 3.94
C GLU A 154 19.52 -27.07 3.61
N LEU A 155 19.87 -25.81 3.88
CA LEU A 155 21.24 -25.30 3.74
C LEU A 155 22.22 -26.07 4.61
N GLU A 156 21.88 -26.32 5.88
CA GLU A 156 22.72 -27.07 6.80
C GLU A 156 22.95 -28.52 6.32
N ALA A 157 21.88 -29.20 5.89
CA ALA A 157 21.97 -30.56 5.36
C ALA A 157 22.82 -30.62 4.08
N GLY A 158 22.64 -29.70 3.15
CA GLY A 158 23.40 -29.62 1.91
C GLY A 158 24.90 -29.32 2.17
N MET A 159 25.19 -28.41 3.09
CA MET A 159 26.58 -28.13 3.50
C MET A 159 27.25 -29.36 4.14
N ALA A 160 26.54 -30.06 4.99
CA ALA A 160 27.02 -31.31 5.60
C ALA A 160 27.27 -32.40 4.55
N ALA A 161 26.47 -32.43 3.47
CA ALA A 161 26.68 -33.33 2.33
C ALA A 161 27.81 -32.89 1.37
N GLY A 162 28.46 -31.76 1.63
CA GLY A 162 29.53 -31.21 0.79
C GLY A 162 29.05 -30.49 -0.46
N GLU A 163 27.79 -30.13 -0.53
CA GLU A 163 27.23 -29.36 -1.66
C GLU A 163 27.75 -27.92 -1.66
N ARG A 164 28.11 -27.43 -2.85
CA ARG A 164 28.56 -26.05 -3.03
C ARG A 164 27.37 -25.21 -3.49
N TRP A 165 26.77 -24.49 -2.55
CA TRP A 165 25.63 -23.60 -2.84
C TRP A 165 26.06 -22.35 -3.61
N LYS A 166 25.41 -22.09 -4.74
CA LYS A 166 25.57 -20.83 -5.49
C LYS A 166 24.36 -19.94 -5.20
N MET A 167 24.54 -19.00 -4.32
CA MET A 167 23.53 -18.11 -3.72
C MET A 167 22.46 -17.54 -4.69
N LEU A 168 22.77 -17.43 -5.98
CA LEU A 168 21.82 -16.90 -6.99
C LEU A 168 20.99 -17.97 -7.70
N LYS A 169 21.37 -19.24 -7.64
CA LYS A 169 20.65 -20.32 -8.33
C LYS A 169 19.51 -20.88 -7.51
N GLU A 170 19.58 -20.74 -6.22
CA GLU A 170 18.76 -21.47 -5.24
C GLU A 170 17.62 -20.63 -4.67
N ILE A 171 17.73 -19.29 -4.62
CA ILE A 171 16.58 -18.42 -4.40
C ILE A 171 15.47 -18.64 -5.45
N LYS A 172 15.82 -19.11 -6.66
CA LYS A 172 14.84 -19.49 -7.70
C LYS A 172 14.33 -20.94 -7.56
N MET A 173 15.01 -21.80 -6.84
CA MET A 173 14.60 -23.20 -6.66
C MET A 173 13.72 -23.43 -5.42
N PHE A 174 13.54 -22.42 -4.56
CA PHE A 174 12.54 -22.48 -3.51
C PHE A 174 11.18 -22.04 -4.07
N PRO A 175 10.37 -22.97 -4.60
CA PRO A 175 8.97 -22.68 -4.86
C PRO A 175 8.17 -22.75 -3.55
N PHE A 176 8.70 -22.21 -2.46
CA PHE A 176 7.90 -22.03 -1.26
C PHE A 176 6.95 -20.88 -1.53
N ASN A 177 5.92 -21.22 -2.29
CA ASN A 177 4.84 -20.33 -2.60
C ASN A 177 4.02 -20.19 -1.33
N ILE A 178 4.32 -19.14 -0.54
CA ILE A 178 3.57 -18.78 0.68
C ILE A 178 2.06 -18.77 0.42
N SER A 179 1.64 -18.58 -0.84
CA SER A 179 0.25 -18.69 -1.26
C SER A 179 -0.35 -20.09 -1.16
N GLN A 180 0.46 -21.14 -1.05
CA GLN A 180 -0.04 -22.51 -0.89
C GLN A 180 -0.33 -22.90 0.57
N LEU A 181 0.28 -22.23 1.54
CA LEU A 181 -0.05 -22.45 2.96
C LEU A 181 -1.45 -21.92 3.33
N GLY A 182 -2.02 -21.02 2.55
CA GLY A 182 -3.35 -20.45 2.80
C GLY A 182 -4.52 -21.18 2.14
N ARG A 183 -4.29 -22.25 1.36
CA ARG A 183 -5.36 -22.98 0.65
C ARG A 183 -5.84 -24.26 1.32
N ALA A 184 -5.28 -24.66 2.42
CA ALA A 184 -5.60 -25.94 3.06
C ALA A 184 -6.88 -25.95 3.93
N GLU A 185 -7.48 -24.80 4.25
CA GLU A 185 -8.70 -24.76 5.06
C GLU A 185 -9.76 -23.79 4.54
N GLY A 186 -10.31 -24.09 3.39
CA GLY A 186 -11.44 -23.37 2.78
C GLY A 186 -12.46 -24.29 2.10
N GLY A 187 -12.44 -25.56 2.47
CA GLY A 187 -13.37 -26.57 1.98
C GLY A 187 -14.46 -26.90 3.00
N GLY A 188 -15.23 -25.92 3.44
CA GLY A 188 -16.44 -26.08 4.23
C GLY A 188 -17.66 -25.71 3.39
N LYS A 189 -18.35 -26.72 2.88
CA LYS A 189 -19.69 -26.62 2.31
C LYS A 189 -20.67 -26.10 3.37
N THR A 190 -21.40 -25.07 3.07
CA THR A 190 -22.88 -25.00 3.03
C THR A 190 -23.27 -23.60 2.57
#